data_64269d2185aae21def879329c16cd2dc
#
_entry.id   64269d2185aae21def879329c16cd2dc
#
_cell.length_a   1.000
_cell.length_b   1.000
_cell.length_c   1.000
_cell.angle_alpha   90.00
_cell.angle_beta   90.00
_cell.angle_gamma   90.00
#
_symmetry.space_group_name_H-M   'P 1'
#
loop_
_entity.id
_entity.type
_entity.pdbx_description
1 polymer ?
#
loop_
_entity_poly.entity_id
_entity_poly.type
_entity_poly.pdbx_seq_one_letter_code
_entity_poly.pdbx_strand_id
1 'polypeptide(L)'
;MSDEKSWFQEIHFLFPEGKDKALTFSYDDAQVYDRRLVSIFDQHDMKATFHLNSSTLDREGFVTRSEIKQLYVNHEIACHGVTHPFFNQLSQAQTVTELYEDRRALEQYSGRIVRGFSYPFGVYSDNLIETALKLGIVYSRTVNSTMDFALPTDFMRWNPTCHHDQVTDELLADFLNPPPFRGMALLYIWGHSYEFERDGKWAHIHGICEKLQGRKDIWYATNIEIYDYVTAVRGLIMSVDGHILYNASARPVWFMTSGKMYCLAAGEQMSFD
;
A
#
# COMPACT_ATOMS: atom_id res chain seq x y z
N MET A 1 12.88 -18.07 -42.31
CA MET A 1 12.81 -18.21 -40.83
C MET A 1 12.14 -16.93 -40.38
N SER A 2 10.85 -17.01 -40.06
CA SER A 2 10.08 -15.91 -39.46
C SER A 2 10.65 -15.63 -38.10
N ASP A 3 11.00 -14.37 -37.82
CA ASP A 3 11.30 -13.89 -36.46
C ASP A 3 10.06 -14.17 -35.59
N GLU A 4 10.01 -15.32 -34.95
CA GLU A 4 9.09 -15.57 -33.82
C GLU A 4 9.52 -14.65 -32.68
N LYS A 5 9.00 -13.42 -32.70
CA LYS A 5 9.06 -12.54 -31.53
C LYS A 5 8.41 -13.30 -30.39
N SER A 6 9.16 -13.69 -29.40
CA SER A 6 8.63 -14.23 -28.14
C SER A 6 7.55 -13.25 -27.63
N TRP A 7 6.27 -13.63 -27.65
CA TRP A 7 5.16 -12.81 -27.15
C TRP A 7 5.36 -12.42 -25.66
N PHE A 8 6.19 -13.16 -24.91
CA PHE A 8 6.60 -12.86 -23.56
C PHE A 8 7.20 -11.44 -23.40
N GLN A 9 7.87 -10.91 -24.41
CA GLN A 9 8.42 -9.56 -24.39
C GLN A 9 7.35 -8.47 -24.62
N GLU A 10 6.12 -8.86 -24.96
CA GLU A 10 5.01 -7.94 -25.27
C GLU A 10 3.95 -7.86 -24.16
N ILE A 11 4.13 -8.56 -23.01
CA ILE A 11 3.17 -8.49 -21.91
C ILE A 11 3.44 -7.25 -21.05
N HIS A 12 2.46 -6.36 -20.97
CA HIS A 12 2.44 -5.19 -20.11
C HIS A 12 1.38 -5.39 -19.03
N PHE A 13 1.81 -5.63 -17.78
CA PHE A 13 0.88 -5.75 -16.65
C PHE A 13 0.28 -4.40 -16.31
N LEU A 14 -1.00 -4.45 -15.90
CA LEU A 14 -1.81 -3.30 -15.53
C LEU A 14 -2.40 -3.53 -14.14
N PHE A 15 -2.78 -2.47 -13.46
CA PHE A 15 -3.61 -2.54 -12.26
C PHE A 15 -5.05 -2.96 -12.59
N PRO A 16 -5.89 -3.25 -11.58
CA PRO A 16 -7.29 -3.64 -11.79
C PRO A 16 -8.01 -2.73 -12.79
N GLU A 17 -8.85 -3.35 -13.62
CA GLU A 17 -9.64 -2.68 -14.66
C GLU A 17 -8.80 -2.02 -15.76
N GLY A 18 -7.55 -2.45 -15.92
CA GLY A 18 -6.67 -1.95 -16.98
C GLY A 18 -6.03 -0.59 -16.68
N LYS A 19 -5.98 -0.19 -15.41
CA LYS A 19 -5.34 1.06 -14.99
C LYS A 19 -3.82 0.94 -15.00
N ASP A 20 -3.13 1.98 -15.38
CA ASP A 20 -1.66 2.02 -15.43
C ASP A 20 -1.02 2.66 -14.18
N LYS A 21 -1.84 3.29 -13.34
CA LYS A 21 -1.41 3.97 -12.12
C LYS A 21 -2.16 3.48 -10.88
N ALA A 22 -1.48 3.50 -9.73
CA ALA A 22 -2.11 3.32 -8.42
C ALA A 22 -1.70 4.46 -7.49
N LEU A 23 -2.62 4.83 -6.58
CA LEU A 23 -2.40 5.81 -5.53
C LEU A 23 -2.76 5.17 -4.18
N THR A 24 -1.85 5.31 -3.21
CA THR A 24 -2.11 4.94 -1.81
C THR A 24 -1.59 6.02 -0.88
N PHE A 25 -2.28 6.15 0.25
CA PHE A 25 -1.87 6.97 1.39
C PHE A 25 -1.60 6.09 2.60
N SER A 26 -0.66 6.51 3.46
CA SER A 26 -0.29 5.78 4.68
C SER A 26 -0.01 6.76 5.81
N TYR A 27 -0.77 6.66 6.90
CA TYR A 27 -0.67 7.58 8.03
C TYR A 27 -0.50 6.82 9.35
N ASP A 28 0.34 7.36 10.25
CA ASP A 28 0.74 6.71 11.48
C ASP A 28 0.12 7.35 12.73
N ASP A 29 0.19 6.62 13.87
CA ASP A 29 0.00 7.04 15.25
C ASP A 29 -1.43 7.09 15.80
N ALA A 30 -2.48 7.01 14.99
CA ALA A 30 -3.87 7.05 15.46
C ALA A 30 -4.25 8.31 16.26
N GLN A 31 -3.72 9.48 15.92
CA GLN A 31 -4.08 10.72 16.61
C GLN A 31 -5.49 11.21 16.23
N VAL A 32 -6.12 12.02 17.07
CA VAL A 32 -7.50 12.52 16.87
C VAL A 32 -7.71 13.20 15.51
N TYR A 33 -6.66 13.70 14.91
CA TYR A 33 -6.66 14.36 13.60
C TYR A 33 -6.95 13.41 12.44
N ASP A 34 -6.83 12.10 12.66
CA ASP A 34 -7.26 11.09 11.69
C ASP A 34 -8.74 11.23 11.34
N ARG A 35 -9.58 11.67 12.29
CA ARG A 35 -11.02 11.93 12.02
C ARG A 35 -11.23 12.91 10.87
N ARG A 36 -10.45 14.00 10.85
CA ARG A 36 -10.51 15.01 9.79
C ARG A 36 -9.88 14.48 8.50
N LEU A 37 -8.75 13.80 8.61
CA LEU A 37 -8.06 13.24 7.45
C LEU A 37 -8.89 12.18 6.73
N VAL A 38 -9.52 11.27 7.47
CA VAL A 38 -10.47 10.27 6.95
C VAL A 38 -11.64 10.96 6.23
N SER A 39 -12.22 12.01 6.85
CA SER A 39 -13.30 12.77 6.22
C SER A 39 -12.88 13.40 4.89
N ILE A 40 -11.64 13.91 4.80
CA ILE A 40 -11.09 14.45 3.54
C ILE A 40 -10.94 13.33 2.51
N PHE A 41 -10.36 12.19 2.89
CA PHE A 41 -10.17 11.07 1.96
C PHE A 41 -11.50 10.50 1.48
N ASP A 42 -12.49 10.33 2.36
CA ASP A 42 -13.83 9.86 1.98
C ASP A 42 -14.54 10.83 1.03
N GLN A 43 -14.40 12.15 1.21
CA GLN A 43 -14.98 13.17 0.32
C GLN A 43 -14.42 13.10 -1.11
N HIS A 44 -13.21 12.60 -1.27
CA HIS A 44 -12.52 12.51 -2.56
C HIS A 44 -12.39 11.07 -3.09
N ASP A 45 -13.09 10.11 -2.49
CA ASP A 45 -13.01 8.67 -2.83
C ASP A 45 -11.58 8.09 -2.78
N MET A 46 -10.72 8.66 -1.91
CA MET A 46 -9.37 8.17 -1.70
C MET A 46 -9.34 6.97 -0.77
N LYS A 47 -8.33 6.11 -0.93
CA LYS A 47 -8.04 4.98 -0.03
C LYS A 47 -6.74 5.24 0.72
N ALA A 48 -6.72 4.88 1.99
CA ALA A 48 -5.56 5.03 2.85
C ALA A 48 -5.38 3.82 3.77
N THR A 49 -4.16 3.67 4.28
CA THR A 49 -3.80 2.74 5.35
C THR A 49 -3.43 3.54 6.58
N PHE A 50 -4.04 3.22 7.72
CA PHE A 50 -3.73 3.84 9.01
C PHE A 50 -3.01 2.83 9.89
N HIS A 51 -1.77 3.16 10.27
CA HIS A 51 -0.94 2.33 11.13
C HIS A 51 -1.09 2.81 12.57
N LEU A 52 -1.70 1.97 13.40
CA LEU A 52 -2.15 2.34 14.74
C LEU A 52 -1.26 1.69 15.81
N ASN A 53 -1.07 2.40 16.94
CA ASN A 53 -0.46 1.88 18.16
C ASN A 53 -1.57 1.51 19.13
N SER A 54 -1.78 0.25 19.42
CA SER A 54 -2.93 -0.20 20.22
C SER A 54 -2.93 0.32 21.66
N SER A 55 -1.79 0.66 22.26
CA SER A 55 -1.72 1.18 23.63
C SER A 55 -1.99 2.69 23.76
N THR A 56 -1.97 3.43 22.65
CA THR A 56 -2.28 4.87 22.67
C THR A 56 -3.77 5.16 22.56
N LEU A 57 -4.54 4.21 22.03
CA LEU A 57 -5.99 4.33 21.88
C LEU A 57 -6.68 4.60 23.23
N ASP A 58 -7.73 5.42 23.20
CA ASP A 58 -8.48 5.96 24.36
C ASP A 58 -7.71 6.98 25.21
N ARG A 59 -6.46 7.30 24.89
CA ARG A 59 -5.74 8.40 25.54
C ARG A 59 -6.18 9.74 24.99
N GLU A 60 -6.04 10.79 25.77
CA GLU A 60 -6.26 12.15 25.29
C GLU A 60 -5.38 12.45 24.07
N GLY A 61 -5.97 13.00 23.01
CA GLY A 61 -5.28 13.29 21.75
C GLY A 61 -5.24 12.14 20.75
N PHE A 62 -5.81 10.96 21.08
CA PHE A 62 -5.86 9.80 20.20
C PHE A 62 -7.29 9.36 19.88
N VAL A 63 -7.45 8.55 18.86
CA VAL A 63 -8.74 7.93 18.53
C VAL A 63 -9.12 6.89 19.60
N THR A 64 -10.41 6.63 19.75
CA THR A 64 -10.90 5.64 20.73
C THR A 64 -11.04 4.26 20.09
N ARG A 65 -10.88 3.19 20.88
CA ARG A 65 -11.08 1.80 20.43
C ARG A 65 -12.47 1.58 19.86
N SER A 66 -13.47 2.22 20.44
CA SER A 66 -14.88 2.06 20.03
C SER A 66 -15.16 2.65 18.65
N GLU A 67 -14.42 3.66 18.21
CA GLU A 67 -14.64 4.29 16.91
C GLU A 67 -13.88 3.64 15.75
N ILE A 68 -12.82 2.85 16.03
CA ILE A 68 -11.92 2.29 15.00
C ILE A 68 -12.67 1.62 13.86
N LYS A 69 -13.62 0.74 14.19
CA LYS A 69 -14.38 -0.03 13.20
C LYS A 69 -15.15 0.87 12.23
N GLN A 70 -15.71 1.96 12.73
CA GLN A 70 -16.52 2.88 11.94
C GLN A 70 -15.69 3.95 11.27
N LEU A 71 -14.71 4.51 11.98
CA LEU A 71 -13.85 5.58 11.49
C LEU A 71 -13.08 5.13 10.24
N TYR A 72 -12.46 3.95 10.29
CA TYR A 72 -11.65 3.44 9.17
C TYR A 72 -12.41 2.43 8.28
N VAL A 73 -13.74 2.55 8.19
CA VAL A 73 -14.56 1.56 7.45
C VAL A 73 -14.15 1.42 5.99
N ASN A 74 -13.76 2.51 5.35
CA ASN A 74 -13.35 2.58 3.94
C ASN A 74 -11.82 2.45 3.74
N HIS A 75 -11.05 2.33 4.82
CA HIS A 75 -9.59 2.35 4.85
C HIS A 75 -9.03 1.09 5.46
N GLU A 76 -7.76 0.84 5.25
CA GLU A 76 -7.03 -0.23 5.92
C GLU A 76 -6.56 0.21 7.30
N ILE A 77 -6.55 -0.74 8.24
CA ILE A 77 -5.88 -0.64 9.52
C ILE A 77 -4.68 -1.56 9.50
N ALA A 78 -3.51 -1.06 9.92
CA ALA A 78 -2.26 -1.78 10.00
C ALA A 78 -1.58 -1.52 11.35
N CYS A 79 -0.60 -2.34 11.69
CA CYS A 79 0.15 -2.26 12.95
C CYS A 79 1.22 -1.16 12.91
N HIS A 80 1.52 -0.60 14.12
CA HIS A 80 2.66 0.29 14.33
C HIS A 80 3.40 -0.02 15.66
N GLY A 81 3.22 -1.24 16.19
CA GLY A 81 3.67 -1.67 17.51
C GLY A 81 2.74 -1.20 18.62
N VAL A 82 2.71 -1.94 19.74
CA VAL A 82 1.84 -1.61 20.88
C VAL A 82 2.17 -0.22 21.41
N THR A 83 3.46 0.05 21.67
CA THR A 83 3.94 1.23 22.40
C THR A 83 4.75 2.21 21.55
N HIS A 84 4.81 2.01 20.23
CA HIS A 84 5.69 2.77 19.33
C HIS A 84 7.18 2.72 19.74
N PRO A 85 7.77 1.53 19.90
CA PRO A 85 9.11 1.40 20.44
C PRO A 85 10.20 1.56 19.38
N PHE A 86 11.43 1.84 19.83
CA PHE A 86 12.62 1.61 19.02
C PHE A 86 12.92 0.12 18.96
N PHE A 87 12.51 -0.58 17.92
CA PHE A 87 12.62 -2.03 17.78
C PHE A 87 14.06 -2.56 17.86
N ASN A 88 15.05 -1.76 17.48
CA ASN A 88 16.47 -2.12 17.61
C ASN A 88 16.99 -2.10 19.08
N GLN A 89 16.17 -1.63 20.03
CA GLN A 89 16.49 -1.63 21.47
C GLN A 89 15.76 -2.75 22.22
N LEU A 90 14.91 -3.51 21.54
CA LEU A 90 14.10 -4.56 22.14
C LEU A 90 14.81 -5.92 22.09
N SER A 91 14.60 -6.73 23.13
CA SER A 91 14.89 -8.16 23.07
C SER A 91 13.92 -8.85 22.12
N GLN A 92 14.28 -10.06 21.65
CA GLN A 92 13.42 -10.86 20.78
C GLN A 92 12.01 -11.09 21.37
N ALA A 93 11.92 -11.37 22.68
CA ALA A 93 10.64 -11.57 23.33
C ALA A 93 9.77 -10.31 23.34
N GLN A 94 10.38 -9.14 23.58
CA GLN A 94 9.66 -7.85 23.51
C GLN A 94 9.23 -7.53 22.08
N THR A 95 10.07 -7.80 21.07
CA THR A 95 9.72 -7.63 19.64
C THR A 95 8.49 -8.48 19.29
N VAL A 96 8.46 -9.74 19.68
CA VAL A 96 7.29 -10.61 19.46
C VAL A 96 6.05 -10.06 20.15
N THR A 97 6.17 -9.62 21.40
CA THR A 97 5.05 -9.04 22.16
C THR A 97 4.50 -7.79 21.48
N GLU A 98 5.37 -6.85 21.10
CA GLU A 98 4.97 -5.60 20.43
C GLU A 98 4.23 -5.84 19.13
N LEU A 99 4.69 -6.77 18.30
CA LEU A 99 4.02 -7.10 17.04
C LEU A 99 2.74 -7.90 17.24
N TYR A 100 2.79 -8.96 18.05
CA TYR A 100 1.68 -9.88 18.24
C TYR A 100 0.50 -9.23 18.95
N GLU A 101 0.75 -8.54 20.07
CA GLU A 101 -0.31 -7.92 20.87
C GLU A 101 -0.93 -6.73 20.15
N ASP A 102 -0.14 -5.95 19.40
CA ASP A 102 -0.67 -4.87 18.58
C ASP A 102 -1.64 -5.42 17.52
N ARG A 103 -1.18 -6.39 16.73
CA ARG A 103 -2.00 -7.05 15.72
C ARG A 103 -3.28 -7.64 16.33
N ARG A 104 -3.16 -8.41 17.40
CA ARG A 104 -4.29 -9.03 18.10
C ARG A 104 -5.32 -8.00 18.56
N ALA A 105 -4.86 -6.90 19.16
CA ALA A 105 -5.74 -5.84 19.64
C ALA A 105 -6.46 -5.13 18.48
N LEU A 106 -5.73 -4.77 17.42
CA LEU A 106 -6.31 -4.09 16.25
C LEU A 106 -7.30 -4.99 15.49
N GLU A 107 -7.02 -6.29 15.36
CA GLU A 107 -7.97 -7.25 14.80
C GLU A 107 -9.26 -7.34 15.65
N GLN A 108 -9.13 -7.35 16.97
CA GLN A 108 -10.28 -7.36 17.88
C GLN A 108 -11.13 -6.08 17.75
N TYR A 109 -10.52 -4.90 17.65
CA TYR A 109 -11.24 -3.62 17.59
C TYR A 109 -11.85 -3.37 16.21
N SER A 110 -11.16 -3.75 15.15
CA SER A 110 -11.63 -3.55 13.77
C SER A 110 -12.58 -4.64 13.27
N GLY A 111 -12.45 -5.87 13.79
CA GLY A 111 -13.12 -7.06 13.25
C GLY A 111 -12.56 -7.50 11.89
N ARG A 112 -11.34 -7.12 11.55
CA ARG A 112 -10.67 -7.42 10.28
C ARG A 112 -9.32 -8.08 10.53
N ILE A 113 -8.84 -8.87 9.57
CA ILE A 113 -7.46 -9.40 9.59
C ILE A 113 -6.49 -8.26 9.29
N VAL A 114 -5.49 -8.07 10.16
CA VAL A 114 -4.44 -7.05 10.02
C VAL A 114 -3.14 -7.72 9.58
N ARG A 115 -2.59 -7.29 8.44
CA ARG A 115 -1.39 -7.90 7.84
C ARG A 115 -0.29 -6.91 7.49
N GLY A 116 -0.53 -5.62 7.69
CA GLY A 116 0.40 -4.54 7.41
C GLY A 116 1.12 -4.04 8.64
N PHE A 117 2.29 -3.43 8.44
CA PHE A 117 3.08 -2.78 9.47
C PHE A 117 3.78 -1.54 8.91
N SER A 118 4.04 -0.54 9.74
CA SER A 118 5.03 0.50 9.47
C SER A 118 6.06 0.52 10.61
N TYR A 119 7.32 0.75 10.26
CA TYR A 119 8.40 0.72 11.25
C TYR A 119 8.42 2.02 12.07
N PRO A 120 8.17 1.97 13.40
CA PRO A 120 8.36 3.13 14.27
C PRO A 120 9.75 3.75 14.07
N PHE A 121 9.80 5.07 13.89
CA PHE A 121 11.01 5.83 13.57
C PHE A 121 11.74 5.38 12.28
N GLY A 122 11.13 4.52 11.46
CA GLY A 122 11.78 3.93 10.28
C GLY A 122 12.89 2.91 10.60
N VAL A 123 12.99 2.46 11.85
CA VAL A 123 14.06 1.56 12.30
C VAL A 123 13.64 0.10 12.13
N TYR A 124 14.43 -0.67 11.37
CA TYR A 124 14.21 -2.10 11.17
C TYR A 124 15.53 -2.89 11.09
N SER A 125 15.41 -4.21 11.18
CA SER A 125 16.50 -5.17 11.03
C SER A 125 15.97 -6.45 10.36
N ASP A 126 16.89 -7.28 9.84
CA ASP A 126 16.50 -8.57 9.25
C ASP A 126 15.78 -9.48 10.26
N ASN A 127 16.19 -9.46 11.53
CA ASN A 127 15.53 -10.18 12.61
C ASN A 127 14.09 -9.69 12.87
N LEU A 128 13.86 -8.38 12.83
CA LEU A 128 12.51 -7.81 12.95
C LEU A 128 11.64 -8.23 11.78
N ILE A 129 12.18 -8.17 10.55
CA ILE A 129 11.49 -8.59 9.33
C ILE A 129 11.09 -10.07 9.42
N GLU A 130 12.03 -10.96 9.79
CA GLU A 130 11.76 -12.40 9.93
C GLU A 130 10.69 -12.66 10.98
N THR A 131 10.73 -11.95 12.11
CA THR A 131 9.75 -12.05 13.18
C THR A 131 8.37 -11.59 12.71
N ALA A 132 8.28 -10.46 12.02
CA ALA A 132 7.03 -9.92 11.48
C ALA A 132 6.39 -10.88 10.47
N LEU A 133 7.19 -11.45 9.56
CA LEU A 133 6.73 -12.45 8.59
C LEU A 133 6.17 -13.70 9.29
N LYS A 134 6.86 -14.24 10.33
CA LYS A 134 6.38 -15.38 11.11
C LYS A 134 5.08 -15.08 11.87
N LEU A 135 4.84 -13.83 12.22
CA LEU A 135 3.61 -13.35 12.85
C LEU A 135 2.53 -12.94 11.83
N GLY A 136 2.73 -13.22 10.52
CA GLY A 136 1.74 -13.02 9.46
C GLY A 136 1.62 -11.58 8.96
N ILE A 137 2.58 -10.70 9.26
CA ILE A 137 2.76 -9.43 8.57
C ILE A 137 3.33 -9.71 7.18
N VAL A 138 2.79 -9.09 6.17
CA VAL A 138 3.17 -9.37 4.77
C VAL A 138 3.83 -8.17 4.07
N TYR A 139 3.67 -6.98 4.61
CA TYR A 139 4.39 -5.78 4.16
C TYR A 139 4.72 -4.87 5.34
N SER A 140 5.79 -4.07 5.18
CA SER A 140 6.18 -3.07 6.16
C SER A 140 6.72 -1.81 5.46
N ARG A 141 6.13 -0.65 5.78
CA ARG A 141 6.57 0.65 5.23
C ARG A 141 7.75 1.19 6.01
N THR A 142 8.72 1.73 5.26
CA THR A 142 9.84 2.51 5.78
C THR A 142 9.54 4.02 5.69
N VAL A 143 10.51 4.87 6.07
CA VAL A 143 10.39 6.34 5.97
C VAL A 143 11.23 6.94 4.84
N ASN A 144 11.86 6.10 4.01
CA ASN A 144 12.79 6.56 2.98
C ASN A 144 12.03 6.98 1.72
N SER A 145 11.95 8.27 1.44
CA SER A 145 11.34 8.79 0.20
C SER A 145 12.20 8.42 -1.01
N THR A 146 11.61 7.74 -1.98
CA THR A 146 12.32 7.36 -3.22
C THR A 146 12.23 8.43 -4.30
N MET A 147 11.22 9.29 -4.24
CA MET A 147 10.83 10.23 -5.31
C MET A 147 10.64 9.53 -6.66
N ASP A 148 10.24 8.25 -6.63
CA ASP A 148 10.00 7.40 -7.80
C ASP A 148 8.65 6.69 -7.66
N PHE A 149 8.10 6.22 -8.77
CA PHE A 149 6.80 5.56 -8.87
C PHE A 149 6.92 4.05 -9.12
N ALA A 150 8.10 3.47 -8.91
CA ALA A 150 8.33 2.04 -9.07
C ALA A 150 7.63 1.23 -7.97
N LEU A 151 7.13 0.06 -8.35
CA LEU A 151 6.66 -0.92 -7.36
C LEU A 151 7.82 -1.45 -6.51
N PRO A 152 7.61 -1.75 -5.22
CA PRO A 152 8.66 -2.26 -4.36
C PRO A 152 9.12 -3.65 -4.86
N THR A 153 10.41 -3.92 -4.78
CA THR A 153 10.96 -5.26 -4.99
C THR A 153 10.81 -6.14 -3.75
N ASP A 154 10.85 -5.53 -2.57
CA ASP A 154 10.69 -6.16 -1.26
C ASP A 154 9.60 -5.41 -0.47
N PHE A 155 8.47 -6.06 -0.25
CA PHE A 155 7.37 -5.47 0.52
C PHE A 155 7.68 -5.31 2.02
N MET A 156 8.65 -6.04 2.56
CA MET A 156 9.08 -5.84 3.96
C MET A 156 10.02 -4.62 4.11
N ARG A 157 10.50 -4.04 3.00
CA ARG A 157 11.26 -2.79 2.93
C ARG A 157 10.61 -1.81 1.96
N TRP A 158 9.30 -1.62 2.11
CA TRP A 158 8.50 -0.81 1.19
C TRP A 158 8.74 0.67 1.44
N ASN A 159 9.59 1.26 0.62
CA ASN A 159 9.85 2.69 0.63
C ASN A 159 8.69 3.45 -0.03
N PRO A 160 8.14 4.50 0.59
CA PRO A 160 7.14 5.36 -0.05
C PRO A 160 7.75 6.21 -1.16
N THR A 161 6.90 6.75 -2.05
CA THR A 161 7.34 7.77 -3.01
C THR A 161 7.82 9.00 -2.26
N CYS A 162 7.03 9.52 -1.32
CA CYS A 162 7.40 10.72 -0.57
C CYS A 162 6.57 10.90 0.71
N HIS A 163 7.07 11.73 1.62
CA HIS A 163 6.28 12.33 2.69
C HIS A 163 5.29 13.34 2.10
N HIS A 164 4.13 13.54 2.72
CA HIS A 164 3.10 14.45 2.19
C HIS A 164 3.59 15.88 1.98
N ASP A 165 4.54 16.35 2.79
CA ASP A 165 5.16 17.67 2.64
C ASP A 165 6.06 17.81 1.41
N GLN A 166 6.46 16.69 0.81
CA GLN A 166 7.30 16.65 -0.39
C GLN A 166 6.47 16.60 -1.69
N VAL A 167 5.14 16.51 -1.57
CA VAL A 167 4.26 16.49 -2.75
C VAL A 167 4.20 17.89 -3.37
N THR A 168 4.70 18.00 -4.58
CA THR A 168 4.67 19.22 -5.40
C THR A 168 3.79 19.02 -6.63
N ASP A 169 3.41 20.12 -7.28
CA ASP A 169 2.68 20.06 -8.55
C ASP A 169 3.48 19.36 -9.64
N GLU A 170 4.79 19.50 -9.63
CA GLU A 170 5.70 18.84 -10.56
C GLU A 170 5.70 17.31 -10.33
N LEU A 171 5.83 16.85 -9.08
CA LEU A 171 5.73 15.43 -8.76
C LEU A 171 4.39 14.83 -9.19
N LEU A 172 3.28 15.54 -8.97
CA LEU A 172 1.97 15.10 -9.42
C LEU A 172 1.87 15.07 -10.94
N ALA A 173 2.43 16.06 -11.65
CA ALA A 173 2.45 16.08 -13.12
C ALA A 173 3.26 14.89 -13.69
N ASP A 174 4.40 14.56 -13.10
CA ASP A 174 5.23 13.41 -13.48
C ASP A 174 4.51 12.08 -13.24
N PHE A 175 3.82 11.94 -12.11
CA PHE A 175 2.98 10.75 -11.84
C PHE A 175 1.83 10.62 -12.83
N LEU A 176 1.19 11.72 -13.18
CA LEU A 176 0.04 11.71 -14.09
C LEU A 176 0.43 11.45 -15.54
N ASN A 177 1.68 11.75 -15.91
CA ASN A 177 2.21 11.59 -17.28
C ASN A 177 3.51 10.77 -17.26
N PRO A 178 3.51 9.52 -16.75
CA PRO A 178 4.72 8.72 -16.71
C PRO A 178 5.20 8.38 -18.12
N PRO A 179 6.51 8.18 -18.31
CA PRO A 179 7.04 7.72 -19.58
C PRO A 179 6.38 6.40 -20.02
N PRO A 180 6.10 6.19 -21.32
CA PRO A 180 5.36 5.00 -21.81
C PRO A 180 5.99 3.65 -21.44
N PHE A 181 7.30 3.61 -21.19
CA PHE A 181 8.03 2.39 -20.83
C PHE A 181 7.94 2.04 -19.34
N ARG A 182 7.37 2.91 -18.48
CA ARG A 182 7.38 2.70 -17.03
C ARG A 182 6.48 1.53 -16.59
N GLY A 183 5.42 1.25 -17.30
CA GLY A 183 4.43 0.24 -16.90
C GLY A 183 3.62 0.70 -15.68
N MET A 184 3.37 -0.21 -14.73
CA MET A 184 2.60 0.06 -13.52
C MET A 184 3.29 1.08 -12.62
N ALA A 185 2.72 2.29 -12.49
CA ALA A 185 3.26 3.38 -11.66
C ALA A 185 2.50 3.48 -10.33
N LEU A 186 3.22 3.64 -9.21
CA LEU A 186 2.65 3.78 -7.88
C LEU A 186 3.06 5.11 -7.24
N LEU A 187 2.09 5.95 -6.91
CA LEU A 187 2.29 7.09 -6.02
C LEU A 187 1.93 6.67 -4.59
N TYR A 188 2.93 6.62 -3.72
CA TYR A 188 2.80 6.24 -2.33
C TYR A 188 3.16 7.41 -1.42
N ILE A 189 2.16 8.06 -0.83
CA ILE A 189 2.31 9.23 0.04
C ILE A 189 2.15 8.79 1.50
N TRP A 190 3.02 9.28 2.39
CA TRP A 190 2.94 8.95 3.80
C TRP A 190 3.09 10.18 4.69
N GLY A 191 2.81 10.04 5.99
CA GLY A 191 3.00 11.06 7.01
C GLY A 191 2.20 10.78 8.29
N HIS A 192 1.94 11.85 9.06
CA HIS A 192 1.13 11.81 10.27
C HIS A 192 0.04 12.87 10.19
N SER A 193 -1.17 12.55 10.61
CA SER A 193 -2.32 13.48 10.51
C SER A 193 -2.15 14.74 11.38
N TYR A 194 -1.43 14.63 12.51
CA TYR A 194 -1.17 15.76 13.40
C TYR A 194 -0.30 16.84 12.77
N GLU A 195 0.50 16.49 11.75
CA GLU A 195 1.38 17.45 11.07
C GLU A 195 0.57 18.52 10.33
N PHE A 196 -0.57 18.15 9.75
CA PHE A 196 -1.48 19.09 9.10
C PHE A 196 -2.06 20.11 10.09
N GLU A 197 -2.37 19.70 11.32
CA GLU A 197 -2.87 20.60 12.36
C GLU A 197 -1.75 21.47 12.90
N ARG A 198 -0.61 20.88 13.26
CA ARG A 198 0.56 21.58 13.81
C ARG A 198 1.04 22.68 12.88
N ASP A 199 1.08 22.40 11.57
CA ASP A 199 1.68 23.26 10.56
C ASP A 199 0.64 24.08 9.78
N GLY A 200 -0.66 23.96 10.10
CA GLY A 200 -1.74 24.64 9.41
C GLY A 200 -1.93 24.22 7.94
N LYS A 201 -1.58 22.99 7.59
CA LYS A 201 -1.47 22.49 6.20
C LYS A 201 -2.66 21.67 5.70
N TRP A 202 -3.83 21.76 6.32
CA TRP A 202 -5.01 21.03 5.85
C TRP A 202 -5.40 21.34 4.40
N ALA A 203 -5.19 22.57 3.93
CA ALA A 203 -5.41 22.93 2.54
C ALA A 203 -4.48 22.19 1.57
N HIS A 204 -3.27 21.82 2.00
CA HIS A 204 -2.32 21.08 1.18
C HIS A 204 -2.83 19.68 0.85
N ILE A 205 -3.26 18.89 1.85
CA ILE A 205 -3.80 17.54 1.59
C ILE A 205 -5.11 17.58 0.81
N HIS A 206 -5.98 18.57 1.06
CA HIS A 206 -7.16 18.83 0.23
C HIS A 206 -6.78 19.04 -1.24
N GLY A 207 -5.83 19.93 -1.52
CA GLY A 207 -5.38 20.23 -2.88
C GLY A 207 -4.74 19.02 -3.58
N ILE A 208 -4.04 18.14 -2.86
CA ILE A 208 -3.53 16.86 -3.40
C ILE A 208 -4.71 15.98 -3.83
N CYS A 209 -5.71 15.79 -2.95
CA CYS A 209 -6.88 14.98 -3.25
C CYS A 209 -7.70 15.53 -4.43
N GLU A 210 -7.93 16.84 -4.48
CA GLU A 210 -8.64 17.52 -5.58
C GLU A 210 -7.98 17.29 -6.94
N LYS A 211 -6.63 17.32 -7.01
CA LYS A 211 -5.87 17.11 -8.25
C LYS A 211 -5.89 15.66 -8.73
N LEU A 212 -6.06 14.72 -7.81
CA LEU A 212 -5.95 13.28 -8.10
C LEU A 212 -7.31 12.57 -8.16
N GLN A 213 -8.40 13.15 -7.65
CA GLN A 213 -9.71 12.49 -7.58
C GLN A 213 -10.34 12.21 -8.94
N GLY A 214 -11.19 11.17 -9.01
CA GLY A 214 -12.08 10.87 -10.14
C GLY A 214 -11.37 10.46 -11.44
N ARG A 215 -10.08 10.14 -11.38
CA ARG A 215 -9.30 9.75 -12.58
C ARG A 215 -9.51 8.27 -12.89
N LYS A 216 -9.87 8.00 -14.14
CA LYS A 216 -10.15 6.64 -14.61
C LYS A 216 -8.90 5.77 -14.78
N ASP A 217 -7.74 6.39 -14.91
CA ASP A 217 -6.43 5.76 -15.11
C ASP A 217 -5.71 5.45 -13.77
N ILE A 218 -6.27 5.85 -12.62
CA ILE A 218 -5.71 5.61 -11.28
C ILE A 218 -6.55 4.60 -10.51
N TRP A 219 -5.90 3.60 -9.94
CA TRP A 219 -6.47 2.72 -8.93
C TRP A 219 -6.19 3.31 -7.53
N TYR A 220 -7.23 3.77 -6.86
CA TYR A 220 -7.15 4.21 -5.46
C TYR A 220 -7.23 2.97 -4.57
N ALA A 221 -6.18 2.67 -3.84
CA ALA A 221 -6.07 1.42 -3.12
C ALA A 221 -5.35 1.58 -1.78
N THR A 222 -5.65 0.71 -0.83
CA THR A 222 -4.91 0.56 0.41
C THR A 222 -3.60 -0.21 0.16
N ASN A 223 -2.68 -0.17 1.12
CA ASN A 223 -1.41 -0.87 0.98
C ASN A 223 -1.61 -2.39 0.83
N ILE A 224 -2.54 -2.98 1.59
CA ILE A 224 -2.79 -4.42 1.50
C ILE A 224 -3.41 -4.82 0.16
N GLU A 225 -4.26 -3.98 -0.43
CA GLU A 225 -4.83 -4.22 -1.76
C GLU A 225 -3.73 -4.22 -2.82
N ILE A 226 -2.79 -3.27 -2.75
CA ILE A 226 -1.64 -3.21 -3.67
C ILE A 226 -0.73 -4.42 -3.46
N TYR A 227 -0.41 -4.77 -2.20
CA TYR A 227 0.38 -5.96 -1.90
C TYR A 227 -0.23 -7.23 -2.50
N ASP A 228 -1.51 -7.46 -2.23
CA ASP A 228 -2.23 -8.65 -2.71
C ASP A 228 -2.25 -8.71 -4.25
N TYR A 229 -2.48 -7.57 -4.91
CA TYR A 229 -2.52 -7.50 -6.37
C TYR A 229 -1.14 -7.71 -7.01
N VAL A 230 -0.13 -6.99 -6.55
CA VAL A 230 1.24 -7.12 -7.08
C VAL A 230 1.79 -8.52 -6.84
N THR A 231 1.45 -9.15 -5.70
CA THR A 231 1.81 -10.53 -5.42
C THR A 231 1.11 -11.50 -6.38
N ALA A 232 -0.15 -11.27 -6.71
CA ALA A 232 -0.87 -12.05 -7.73
C ALA A 232 -0.21 -11.93 -9.11
N VAL A 233 0.15 -10.71 -9.54
CA VAL A 233 0.87 -10.48 -10.80
C VAL A 233 2.21 -11.24 -10.81
N ARG A 234 3.00 -11.14 -9.75
CA ARG A 234 4.31 -11.82 -9.62
C ARG A 234 4.20 -13.34 -9.49
N GLY A 235 3.06 -13.83 -9.02
CA GLY A 235 2.76 -15.26 -8.87
C GLY A 235 2.20 -15.93 -10.13
N LEU A 236 2.08 -15.21 -11.25
CA LEU A 236 1.68 -15.81 -12.51
C LEU A 236 2.70 -16.86 -12.98
N ILE A 237 2.19 -17.98 -13.46
CA ILE A 237 3.00 -19.10 -13.93
C ILE A 237 2.90 -19.16 -15.45
N MET A 238 4.06 -19.17 -16.10
CA MET A 238 4.14 -19.27 -17.54
C MET A 238 4.73 -20.60 -17.98
N SER A 239 4.22 -21.17 -19.08
CA SER A 239 4.83 -22.33 -19.71
C SER A 239 6.24 -22.00 -20.24
N VAL A 240 7.09 -23.01 -20.37
CA VAL A 240 8.50 -22.83 -20.82
C VAL A 240 8.60 -22.24 -22.22
N ASP A 241 7.64 -22.58 -23.08
CA ASP A 241 7.53 -22.06 -24.47
C ASP A 241 6.85 -20.69 -24.57
N GLY A 242 6.33 -20.17 -23.44
CA GLY A 242 5.69 -18.86 -23.38
C GLY A 242 4.25 -18.82 -23.91
N HIS A 243 3.65 -19.95 -24.30
CA HIS A 243 2.32 -19.97 -24.92
C HIS A 243 1.17 -20.09 -23.91
N ILE A 244 1.42 -20.41 -22.65
CA ILE A 244 0.40 -20.59 -21.62
C ILE A 244 0.71 -19.73 -20.42
N LEU A 245 -0.28 -18.95 -19.96
CA LEU A 245 -0.23 -18.18 -18.73
C LEU A 245 -1.31 -18.68 -17.76
N TYR A 246 -0.92 -19.01 -16.53
CA TYR A 246 -1.80 -19.48 -15.47
C TYR A 246 -1.78 -18.55 -14.26
N ASN A 247 -2.95 -18.14 -13.81
CA ASN A 247 -3.13 -17.35 -12.60
C ASN A 247 -3.46 -18.25 -11.40
N ALA A 248 -2.46 -18.63 -10.63
CA ALA A 248 -2.62 -19.45 -9.42
C ALA A 248 -3.16 -18.67 -8.20
N SER A 249 -3.40 -17.37 -8.33
CA SER A 249 -3.85 -16.51 -7.23
C SER A 249 -5.38 -16.53 -7.06
N ALA A 250 -5.86 -15.92 -5.96
CA ALA A 250 -7.28 -15.69 -5.71
C ALA A 250 -7.82 -14.37 -6.31
N ARG A 251 -7.00 -13.64 -7.10
CA ARG A 251 -7.37 -12.34 -7.66
C ARG A 251 -7.26 -12.35 -9.19
N PRO A 252 -8.15 -11.69 -9.92
CA PRO A 252 -7.96 -11.49 -11.36
C PRO A 252 -6.76 -10.59 -11.62
N VAL A 253 -6.04 -10.82 -12.71
CA VAL A 253 -4.87 -10.04 -13.13
C VAL A 253 -5.12 -9.47 -14.52
N TRP A 254 -4.83 -8.17 -14.69
CA TRP A 254 -4.99 -7.46 -15.96
C TRP A 254 -3.63 -7.23 -16.62
N PHE A 255 -3.61 -7.42 -17.93
CA PHE A 255 -2.42 -7.17 -18.75
C PHE A 255 -2.81 -6.81 -20.16
N MET A 256 -1.87 -6.25 -20.89
CA MET A 256 -1.99 -5.95 -22.31
C MET A 256 -0.91 -6.71 -23.09
N THR A 257 -1.31 -7.30 -24.21
CA THR A 257 -0.40 -7.92 -25.19
C THR A 257 -0.96 -7.71 -26.58
N SER A 258 -0.10 -7.49 -27.57
CA SER A 258 -0.47 -7.23 -28.98
C SER A 258 -1.56 -6.15 -29.13
N GLY A 259 -1.51 -5.12 -28.26
CA GLY A 259 -2.45 -3.99 -28.29
C GLY A 259 -3.86 -4.32 -27.74
N LYS A 260 -4.09 -5.51 -27.16
CA LYS A 260 -5.35 -5.91 -26.56
C LYS A 260 -5.21 -6.08 -25.06
N MET A 261 -6.23 -5.66 -24.33
CA MET A 261 -6.32 -5.84 -22.88
C MET A 261 -7.01 -7.16 -22.56
N TYR A 262 -6.46 -7.88 -21.58
CA TYR A 262 -6.96 -9.14 -21.05
C TYR A 262 -7.12 -9.05 -19.53
N CYS A 263 -8.07 -9.83 -19.02
CA CYS A 263 -8.24 -10.09 -17.59
C CYS A 263 -8.19 -11.60 -17.41
N LEU A 264 -7.17 -12.09 -16.71
CA LEU A 264 -7.02 -13.51 -16.38
C LEU A 264 -7.62 -13.74 -14.97
N ALA A 265 -8.73 -14.44 -14.92
CA ALA A 265 -9.45 -14.67 -13.65
C ALA A 265 -8.63 -15.54 -12.68
N ALA A 266 -9.05 -15.55 -11.42
CA ALA A 266 -8.47 -16.40 -10.39
C ALA A 266 -8.60 -17.90 -10.79
N GLY A 267 -7.49 -18.65 -10.78
CA GLY A 267 -7.44 -20.04 -11.18
C GLY A 267 -7.57 -20.30 -12.69
N GLU A 268 -7.60 -19.27 -13.51
CA GLU A 268 -7.74 -19.39 -14.96
C GLU A 268 -6.38 -19.63 -15.64
N GLN A 269 -6.41 -20.37 -16.75
CA GLN A 269 -5.31 -20.55 -17.68
C GLN A 269 -5.72 -19.99 -19.03
N MET A 270 -4.82 -19.23 -19.66
CA MET A 270 -4.99 -18.68 -21.01
C MET A 270 -3.87 -19.17 -21.91
N SER A 271 -4.22 -19.54 -23.15
CA SER A 271 -3.25 -19.89 -24.18
C SER A 271 -3.16 -18.75 -25.20
N PHE A 272 -1.95 -18.53 -25.70
CA PHE A 272 -1.64 -17.56 -26.76
C PHE A 272 -1.22 -18.34 -28.02
N ASP A 273 -1.88 -18.06 -29.12
CA ASP A 273 -1.60 -18.65 -30.45
C ASP A 273 -0.46 -17.89 -31.18
#